data_9bca42cbd2a88b34940cd392ac21e01d
#
_entry.id   9bca42cbd2a88b34940cd392ac21e01d
#
_cell.length_a   1.000
_cell.length_b   1.000
_cell.length_c   1.000
_cell.angle_alpha   90.00
_cell.angle_beta   90.00
_cell.angle_gamma   90.00
#
_symmetry.space_group_name_H-M   'P 1'
#
loop_
_entity.id
_entity.type
_entity.pdbx_description
1 polymer ?
#
loop_
_entity_poly.entity_id
_entity_poly.type
_entity_poly.pdbx_seq_one_letter_code
_entity_poly.pdbx_strand_id
1 'polypeptide(L)'
;MGFSFFGLFGQNHNFKIVDVNEFAEYIKDTAVTVVDVRTPAEHAEGHIPGTDFNIDVLEDTYTKIATETLPKDKPVALYCRSGNRSKTAARILADKGYEVVELGTGFRGWVAAGKKAVKP
;
A
#
# COMPACT_ATOMS: atom_id res chain seq x y z
N MET A 1 17.75 9.30 11.48
CA MET A 1 17.87 9.48 10.95
C MET A 1 17.90 9.46 10.42
N GLY A 2 18.03 9.26 10.29
CA GLY A 2 18.27 9.40 9.62
C GLY A 2 18.40 9.45 9.15
N PHE A 3 18.80 9.26 8.84
CA PHE A 3 19.21 9.52 8.23
C PHE A 3 19.16 9.45 7.64
N SER A 4 19.12 9.42 7.49
CA SER A 4 19.38 9.42 6.80
C SER A 4 20.03 9.35 6.48
N PHE A 5 20.40 9.16 6.31
CA PHE A 5 21.20 9.11 5.71
C PHE A 5 21.15 8.56 4.89
N PHE A 6 20.70 8.08 4.57
CA PHE A 6 20.66 7.74 3.68
C PHE A 6 20.28 8.25 2.89
N GLY A 7 19.53 8.37 3.11
CA GLY A 7 19.08 9.12 2.17
C GLY A 7 20.09 9.81 1.41
N LEU A 8 21.09 9.77 1.74
CA LEU A 8 21.97 10.36 1.16
C LEU A 8 22.07 10.07 -0.17
N PHE A 9 21.81 9.09 -0.49
CA PHE A 9 21.80 8.76 -1.65
C PHE A 9 20.68 9.19 -2.30
N GLY A 10 19.97 10.06 -1.83
CA GLY A 10 19.05 10.64 -2.47
C GLY A 10 17.97 9.90 -2.94
N GLN A 11 18.02 9.05 -3.67
CA GLN A 11 16.95 8.44 -4.07
C GLN A 11 16.65 7.39 -3.26
N ASN A 12 15.55 7.43 -2.68
CA ASN A 12 15.16 6.43 -1.85
C ASN A 12 14.04 5.73 -2.44
N HIS A 13 14.25 4.62 -3.01
CA HIS A 13 13.22 3.82 -3.58
C HIS A 13 12.74 2.80 -2.58
N ASN A 14 13.12 2.93 -1.32
CA ASN A 14 12.85 1.93 -0.33
C ASN A 14 11.46 2.04 0.22
N PHE A 15 10.84 0.92 0.44
CA PHE A 15 9.61 0.80 1.17
C PHE A 15 9.71 -0.46 2.04
N LYS A 16 8.87 -0.56 3.05
CA LYS A 16 8.91 -1.68 3.97
C LYS A 16 7.93 -2.74 3.54
N ILE A 17 8.37 -3.99 3.49
CA ILE A 17 7.53 -5.14 3.18
C ILE A 17 7.23 -5.83 4.50
N VAL A 18 5.96 -6.05 4.82
CA VAL A 18 5.56 -6.63 6.10
C VAL A 18 4.64 -7.83 5.89
N ASP A 19 4.52 -8.66 6.93
CA ASP A 19 3.61 -9.80 6.88
C ASP A 19 2.19 -9.36 7.29
N VAL A 20 1.27 -10.32 7.28
CA VAL A 20 -0.14 -10.04 7.56
C VAL A 20 -0.33 -9.47 8.97
N ASN A 21 0.32 -10.05 9.96
CA ASN A 21 0.14 -9.60 11.34
C ASN A 21 0.67 -8.19 11.55
N GLU A 22 1.83 -7.90 10.99
CA GLU A 22 2.41 -6.57 11.06
C GLU A 22 1.55 -5.54 10.34
N PHE A 23 1.05 -5.91 9.16
CA PHE A 23 0.17 -5.04 8.38
C PHE A 23 -1.12 -4.74 9.15
N ALA A 24 -1.71 -5.78 9.76
CA ALA A 24 -2.94 -5.61 10.53
C ALA A 24 -2.75 -4.63 11.69
N GLU A 25 -1.61 -4.72 12.38
CA GLU A 25 -1.32 -3.78 13.46
C GLU A 25 -1.09 -2.38 12.95
N TYR A 26 -0.37 -2.26 11.84
CA TYR A 26 0.00 -0.97 11.30
C TYR A 26 -1.23 -0.16 10.86
N ILE A 27 -2.20 -0.82 10.23
CA ILE A 27 -3.38 -0.11 9.72
C ILE A 27 -4.41 0.23 10.79
N LYS A 28 -4.18 -0.18 12.05
CA LYS A 28 -5.04 0.28 13.15
C LYS A 28 -4.85 1.76 13.41
N ASP A 29 -3.73 2.31 13.04
CA ASP A 29 -3.45 3.73 13.21
C ASP A 29 -4.22 4.49 12.13
N THR A 30 -5.17 5.31 12.52
CA THR A 30 -6.02 6.04 11.56
C THR A 30 -5.26 7.12 10.79
N ALA A 31 -4.03 7.44 11.19
CA ALA A 31 -3.20 8.34 10.42
C ALA A 31 -2.64 7.68 9.16
N VAL A 32 -2.69 6.35 9.08
CA VAL A 32 -2.20 5.62 7.92
C VAL A 32 -3.28 5.58 6.85
N THR A 33 -2.92 5.89 5.61
CA THR A 33 -3.85 5.77 4.48
C THR A 33 -3.70 4.37 3.89
N VAL A 34 -4.79 3.63 3.80
CA VAL A 34 -4.76 2.24 3.32
C VAL A 34 -5.28 2.18 1.89
N VAL A 35 -4.50 1.62 0.98
CA VAL A 35 -4.78 1.64 -0.46
C VAL A 35 -4.75 0.23 -1.04
N ASP A 36 -5.85 -0.13 -1.71
CA ASP A 36 -5.92 -1.34 -2.51
C ASP A 36 -5.50 -0.97 -3.93
N VAL A 37 -4.39 -1.52 -4.40
CA VAL A 37 -3.89 -1.16 -5.74
C VAL A 37 -4.30 -2.19 -6.80
N ARG A 38 -5.29 -3.02 -6.48
CA ARG A 38 -5.87 -3.98 -7.43
C ARG A 38 -6.89 -3.28 -8.31
N THR A 39 -7.47 -4.04 -9.24
CA THR A 39 -8.53 -3.49 -10.10
C THR A 39 -9.80 -3.24 -9.30
N PRO A 40 -10.68 -2.37 -9.79
CA PRO A 40 -11.97 -2.14 -9.14
C PRO A 40 -12.81 -3.41 -8.98
N ALA A 41 -12.74 -4.32 -9.95
CA ALA A 41 -13.49 -5.57 -9.87
C ALA A 41 -12.99 -6.44 -8.72
N GLU A 42 -11.68 -6.55 -8.55
CA GLU A 42 -11.10 -7.30 -7.44
C GLU A 42 -11.51 -6.69 -6.09
N HIS A 43 -11.44 -5.36 -6.01
CA HIS A 43 -11.80 -4.64 -4.80
C HIS A 43 -13.28 -4.89 -4.44
N ALA A 44 -14.16 -4.89 -5.42
CA ALA A 44 -15.59 -5.11 -5.21
C ALA A 44 -15.89 -6.51 -4.70
N GLU A 45 -15.06 -7.48 -5.07
CA GLU A 45 -15.26 -8.86 -4.63
C GLU A 45 -14.84 -9.09 -3.19
N GLY A 46 -14.05 -8.21 -2.64
CA GLY A 46 -13.61 -8.28 -1.25
C GLY A 46 -12.33 -7.49 -1.06
N HIS A 47 -12.22 -6.80 0.06
CA HIS A 47 -11.02 -6.03 0.36
C HIS A 47 -10.80 -5.98 1.87
N ILE A 48 -9.64 -5.49 2.29
CA ILE A 48 -9.29 -5.40 3.70
C ILE A 48 -10.13 -4.30 4.35
N PRO A 49 -10.78 -4.58 5.50
CA PRO A 49 -11.52 -3.53 6.21
C PRO A 49 -10.62 -2.35 6.54
N GLY A 50 -11.13 -1.15 6.36
CA GLY A 50 -10.33 0.05 6.62
C GLY A 50 -9.58 0.56 5.39
N THR A 51 -9.74 -0.09 4.23
CA THR A 51 -9.16 0.42 2.99
C THR A 51 -9.82 1.75 2.65
N ASP A 52 -8.98 2.78 2.48
CA ASP A 52 -9.46 4.13 2.19
C ASP A 52 -9.68 4.39 0.71
N PHE A 53 -8.83 3.81 -0.14
CA PHE A 53 -8.89 4.06 -1.58
C PHE A 53 -8.58 2.80 -2.36
N ASN A 54 -9.16 2.71 -3.57
CA ASN A 54 -8.82 1.69 -4.53
C ASN A 54 -8.25 2.41 -5.76
N ILE A 55 -6.96 2.30 -5.98
CA ILE A 55 -6.27 2.98 -7.09
C ILE A 55 -5.48 1.91 -7.85
N ASP A 56 -5.95 1.57 -9.04
CA ASP A 56 -5.43 0.45 -9.82
C ASP A 56 -4.05 0.77 -10.41
N VAL A 57 -3.03 0.03 -9.97
CA VAL A 57 -1.66 0.25 -10.44
C VAL A 57 -1.45 -0.16 -11.89
N LEU A 58 -2.37 -0.93 -12.46
CA LEU A 58 -2.26 -1.31 -13.87
C LEU A 58 -2.68 -0.18 -14.82
N GLU A 59 -3.34 0.84 -14.30
CA GLU A 59 -3.75 1.97 -15.14
C GLU A 59 -2.58 2.92 -15.38
N ASP A 60 -2.49 3.46 -16.58
CA ASP A 60 -1.44 4.43 -16.90
C ASP A 60 -1.52 5.66 -16.02
N THR A 61 -2.70 5.96 -15.51
CA THR A 61 -2.93 7.14 -14.69
C THR A 61 -2.63 6.91 -13.21
N TYR A 62 -2.13 5.73 -12.84
CA TYR A 62 -1.93 5.40 -11.42
C TYR A 62 -1.13 6.48 -10.68
N THR A 63 0.03 6.83 -11.21
CA THR A 63 0.91 7.77 -10.51
C THR A 63 0.22 9.12 -10.31
N LYS A 64 -0.43 9.61 -11.36
CA LYS A 64 -1.12 10.90 -11.30
C LYS A 64 -2.24 10.87 -10.28
N ILE A 65 -3.10 9.85 -10.34
CA ILE A 65 -4.24 9.75 -9.44
C ILE A 65 -3.76 9.59 -8.00
N ALA A 66 -2.79 8.72 -7.77
CA ALA A 66 -2.31 8.46 -6.42
C ALA A 66 -1.69 9.73 -5.81
N THR A 67 -0.86 10.43 -6.56
CA THR A 67 -0.19 11.62 -6.02
C THR A 67 -1.15 12.79 -5.84
N GLU A 68 -2.25 12.82 -6.56
CA GLU A 68 -3.27 13.86 -6.38
C GLU A 68 -4.24 13.52 -5.25
N THR A 69 -4.36 12.24 -4.91
CA THR A 69 -5.35 11.77 -3.93
C THR A 69 -4.75 11.58 -2.54
N LEU A 70 -3.54 11.01 -2.48
CA LEU A 70 -2.97 10.58 -1.20
C LEU A 70 -2.22 11.72 -0.50
N PRO A 71 -2.52 11.97 0.78
CA PRO A 71 -1.79 13.00 1.54
C PRO A 71 -0.32 12.62 1.65
N LYS A 72 0.57 13.56 1.35
CA LYS A 72 1.99 13.29 1.40
C LYS A 72 2.56 13.22 2.79
N ASP A 73 1.88 13.80 3.74
CA ASP A 73 2.35 13.85 5.11
C ASP A 73 1.85 12.68 5.95
N LYS A 74 1.22 11.70 5.32
CA LYS A 74 0.72 10.51 6.03
C LYS A 74 1.33 9.27 5.43
N PRO A 75 1.65 8.26 6.25
CA PRO A 75 2.15 7.00 5.71
C PRO A 75 1.07 6.30 4.90
N VAL A 76 1.52 5.53 3.92
CA VAL A 76 0.64 4.76 3.05
C VAL A 76 0.90 3.28 3.27
N ALA A 77 -0.15 2.51 3.53
CA ALA A 77 -0.09 1.06 3.58
C ALA A 77 -0.85 0.54 2.37
N LEU A 78 -0.21 -0.28 1.54
CA LEU A 78 -0.88 -0.74 0.34
C LEU A 78 -0.72 -2.22 0.09
N TYR A 79 -1.60 -2.77 -0.72
CA TYR A 79 -1.61 -4.18 -1.01
C TYR A 79 -2.22 -4.45 -2.38
N CYS A 80 -1.84 -5.60 -2.97
CA CYS A 80 -2.50 -6.12 -4.16
C CYS A 80 -2.99 -7.53 -3.85
N ARG A 81 -3.08 -8.38 -4.85
CA ARG A 81 -3.59 -9.74 -4.65
C ARG A 81 -2.55 -10.67 -4.04
N SER A 82 -1.35 -10.71 -4.62
CA SER A 82 -0.31 -11.66 -4.21
C SER A 82 1.01 -11.02 -3.87
N GLY A 83 1.10 -9.70 -3.94
CA GLY A 83 2.30 -8.96 -3.60
C GLY A 83 3.14 -8.50 -4.79
N ASN A 84 2.77 -8.88 -6.02
CA ASN A 84 3.57 -8.48 -7.18
C ASN A 84 3.31 -7.06 -7.64
N ARG A 85 2.06 -6.73 -7.92
CA ARG A 85 1.69 -5.37 -8.37
C ARG A 85 1.97 -4.33 -7.30
N SER A 86 1.78 -4.70 -6.03
CA SER A 86 1.96 -3.76 -4.92
C SER A 86 3.39 -3.33 -4.74
N LYS A 87 4.36 -4.18 -5.10
CA LYS A 87 5.77 -3.77 -5.00
C LYS A 87 6.09 -2.68 -6.02
N THR A 88 5.54 -2.78 -7.21
CA THR A 88 5.67 -1.70 -8.20
C THR A 88 4.98 -0.43 -7.72
N ALA A 89 3.76 -0.56 -7.21
CA ALA A 89 3.00 0.58 -6.68
C ALA A 89 3.75 1.26 -5.54
N ALA A 90 4.33 0.47 -4.64
CA ALA A 90 5.07 0.99 -3.50
C ALA A 90 6.32 1.73 -3.93
N ARG A 91 7.03 1.18 -4.90
CA ARG A 91 8.26 1.82 -5.39
C ARG A 91 7.96 3.17 -6.02
N ILE A 92 6.88 3.25 -6.79
CA ILE A 92 6.48 4.50 -7.41
C ILE A 92 6.21 5.56 -6.34
N LEU A 93 5.45 5.19 -5.30
CA LEU A 93 5.11 6.16 -4.26
C LEU A 93 6.30 6.53 -3.38
N ALA A 94 7.16 5.56 -3.07
CA ALA A 94 8.38 5.84 -2.31
C ALA A 94 9.26 6.84 -3.07
N ASP A 95 9.34 6.68 -4.40
CA ASP A 95 10.08 7.60 -5.23
C ASP A 95 9.50 9.01 -5.19
N LYS A 96 8.23 9.14 -4.94
CA LYS A 96 7.56 10.44 -4.85
C LYS A 96 7.58 11.01 -3.43
N GLY A 97 8.28 10.37 -2.52
CA GLY A 97 8.49 10.90 -1.17
C GLY A 97 7.51 10.39 -0.12
N TYR A 98 6.67 9.42 -0.45
CA TYR A 98 5.77 8.83 0.54
C TYR A 98 6.50 7.80 1.41
N GLU A 99 6.08 7.68 2.65
CA GLU A 99 6.50 6.61 3.52
C GLU A 99 5.54 5.44 3.25
N VAL A 100 6.06 4.30 2.77
CA VAL A 100 5.20 3.23 2.27
C VAL A 100 5.48 1.90 2.97
N VAL A 101 4.39 1.21 3.35
CA VAL A 101 4.44 -0.15 3.87
C VAL A 101 3.60 -1.02 2.93
N GLU A 102 4.15 -2.15 2.52
CA GLU A 102 3.50 -3.04 1.55
C GLU A 102 3.25 -4.40 2.18
N LEU A 103 2.04 -4.94 2.00
CA LEU A 103 1.69 -6.26 2.48
C LEU A 103 2.28 -7.30 1.51
N GLY A 104 3.34 -7.97 1.94
CA GLY A 104 4.14 -8.82 1.06
C GLY A 104 3.40 -9.97 0.42
N THR A 105 2.42 -10.56 1.12
CA THR A 105 1.64 -11.69 0.60
C THR A 105 0.29 -11.26 0.02
N GLY A 106 -0.03 -9.98 0.09
CA GLY A 106 -1.23 -9.44 -0.51
C GLY A 106 -2.53 -9.88 0.13
N PHE A 107 -3.61 -9.55 -0.53
CA PHE A 107 -4.94 -9.91 -0.04
C PHE A 107 -5.11 -11.43 0.09
N ARG A 108 -4.47 -12.19 -0.80
CA ARG A 108 -4.52 -13.64 -0.71
C ARG A 108 -3.95 -14.13 0.63
N GLY A 109 -2.81 -13.60 1.05
CA GLY A 109 -2.22 -13.94 2.33
C GLY A 109 -3.07 -13.50 3.50
N TRP A 110 -3.72 -12.35 3.38
CA TRP A 110 -4.62 -11.81 4.40
C TRP A 110 -5.77 -12.80 4.66
N VAL A 111 -6.42 -13.24 3.59
CA VAL A 111 -7.53 -14.20 3.70
C VAL A 111 -7.05 -15.55 4.20
N ALA A 112 -5.90 -16.02 3.71
CA ALA A 112 -5.34 -17.31 4.13
C ALA A 112 -4.99 -17.31 5.62
N ALA A 113 -4.67 -16.17 6.17
CA ALA A 113 -4.38 -16.03 7.60
C ALA A 113 -5.65 -15.94 8.46
N GLY A 114 -6.82 -16.04 7.84
CA GLY A 114 -8.09 -15.99 8.56
C GLY A 114 -8.56 -14.60 8.90
N LYS A 115 -7.96 -13.58 8.31
CA LYS A 115 -8.36 -12.21 8.60
C LYS A 115 -9.63 -11.84 7.85
N LYS A 116 -10.38 -10.89 8.41
CA LYS A 116 -11.67 -10.50 7.87
C LYS A 116 -11.55 -9.69 6.58
N ALA A 117 -12.43 -9.97 5.65
CA ALA A 117 -12.58 -9.19 4.42
C ALA A 117 -13.99 -8.65 4.34
N VAL A 118 -14.17 -7.53 3.67
CA VAL A 118 -15.49 -6.90 3.50
C VAL A 118 -15.74 -6.62 2.03
N LYS A 119 -17.02 -6.42 1.71
CA LYS A 119 -17.43 -6.01 0.36
C LYS A 119 -18.09 -4.66 0.45
N PRO A 120 -18.09 -3.90 -0.64
CA PRO A 120 -18.78 -2.62 -0.66
C PRO A 120 -20.26 -2.75 -0.42
#